data_11635d75319dfde673cdc4ab0c7c31a3
#
_entry.id   11635d75319dfde673cdc4ab0c7c31a3
#
_cell.length_a   1.000
_cell.length_b   1.000
_cell.length_c   1.000
_cell.angle_alpha   90.00
_cell.angle_beta   90.00
_cell.angle_gamma   90.00
#
_symmetry.space_group_name_H-M   'P 1'
#
loop_
_entity.id
_entity.type
_entity.pdbx_description
1 polymer ?
#
loop_
_entity_poly.entity_id
_entity_poly.type
_entity_poly.pdbx_seq_one_letter_code
_entity_poly.pdbx_strand_id
1 'polypeptide(L)'
;MKIQILLATHNGEKYVEMQLDSLLAQLRRPEDQYSILISDDASDDGTPEIIRGYQERYPSIITIIPEKKSGSAMANFLRLMAASDGDVIFFCDQDDWWLPEKVIQTLEAFNSFEKPELVYSDALIADENLKTLEADERRLQTYNRGLTLQKLLVQNYIMGCTIAVNRALLDGVLRDDYPGMEMHDWWLVLYAETFGEIIHVPEKLIKYRQHSDNEVGAKDLKSMKYISSHLNGKMLRENCGNLLAQAKGFFSCYGDQMTPENAEIFRGFYTLREKNKLSRIMTQLKGGYLKSTAVRVIGQLIYM
;
A
#
# COMPACT_ATOMS: atom_id res chain seq x y z
N MET A 1 -11.90 -17.12 13.11
CA MET A 1 -11.04 -16.61 12.04
C MET A 1 -9.76 -16.09 12.67
N LYS A 2 -8.61 -16.24 12.00
CA LYS A 2 -7.34 -15.70 12.47
C LYS A 2 -7.06 -14.35 11.80
N ILE A 3 -7.12 -13.28 12.60
CA ILE A 3 -6.87 -11.91 12.16
C ILE A 3 -5.44 -11.54 12.55
N GLN A 4 -4.65 -11.13 11.57
CA GLN A 4 -3.26 -10.77 11.82
C GLN A 4 -2.95 -9.37 11.29
N ILE A 5 -2.37 -8.53 12.16
CA ILE A 5 -1.87 -7.22 11.77
C ILE A 5 -0.36 -7.32 11.57
N LEU A 6 0.12 -6.89 10.42
CA LEU A 6 1.53 -6.79 10.07
C LEU A 6 2.01 -5.37 10.35
N LEU A 7 2.78 -5.20 11.41
CA LEU A 7 3.35 -3.92 11.81
C LEU A 7 4.84 -3.87 11.43
N ALA A 8 5.18 -3.01 10.48
CA ALA A 8 6.56 -2.72 10.10
C ALA A 8 7.09 -1.53 10.89
N THR A 9 8.29 -1.66 11.50
CA THR A 9 8.93 -0.60 12.27
C THR A 9 10.36 -0.31 11.78
N HIS A 10 10.76 0.96 11.86
CA HIS A 10 12.12 1.46 11.71
C HIS A 10 12.24 2.87 12.29
N ASN A 11 13.05 3.05 13.34
CA ASN A 11 13.27 4.33 14.02
C ASN A 11 11.94 5.06 14.34
N GLY A 12 11.02 4.33 14.98
CA GLY A 12 9.66 4.76 15.26
C GLY A 12 9.37 5.10 16.72
N GLU A 13 10.39 5.27 17.58
CA GLU A 13 10.24 5.46 19.05
C GLU A 13 9.21 6.53 19.42
N LYS A 14 9.08 7.57 18.58
CA LYS A 14 8.18 8.70 18.82
C LYS A 14 6.70 8.33 18.71
N TYR A 15 6.34 7.30 17.93
CA TYR A 15 4.95 7.04 17.55
C TYR A 15 4.49 5.60 17.81
N VAL A 16 5.40 4.63 17.82
CA VAL A 16 5.08 3.20 17.83
C VAL A 16 4.27 2.78 19.07
N GLU A 17 4.50 3.41 20.24
CA GLU A 17 3.73 3.15 21.45
C GLU A 17 2.24 3.49 21.24
N MET A 18 1.93 4.68 20.72
CA MET A 18 0.56 5.08 20.43
C MET A 18 -0.09 4.18 19.37
N GLN A 19 0.67 3.79 18.36
CA GLN A 19 0.18 2.87 17.35
C GLN A 19 -0.19 1.52 17.96
N LEU A 20 0.67 0.92 18.78
CA LEU A 20 0.40 -0.35 19.46
C LEU A 20 -0.84 -0.26 20.37
N ASP A 21 -1.01 0.84 21.10
CA ASP A 21 -2.20 1.07 21.93
C ASP A 21 -3.47 1.09 21.08
N SER A 22 -3.44 1.73 19.89
CA SER A 22 -4.58 1.77 18.98
C SER A 22 -4.94 0.37 18.42
N LEU A 23 -3.93 -0.47 18.18
CA LEU A 23 -4.13 -1.84 17.72
C LEU A 23 -4.74 -2.72 18.82
N LEU A 24 -4.29 -2.56 20.07
CA LEU A 24 -4.82 -3.31 21.22
C LEU A 24 -6.25 -2.89 21.57
N ALA A 25 -6.65 -1.66 21.25
CA ALA A 25 -8.00 -1.11 21.49
C ALA A 25 -9.03 -1.48 20.44
N GLN A 26 -8.69 -2.26 19.40
CA GLN A 26 -9.63 -2.63 18.34
C GLN A 26 -10.84 -3.44 18.84
N LEU A 27 -12.04 -3.11 18.35
CA LEU A 27 -13.23 -3.90 18.55
C LEU A 27 -13.12 -5.22 17.76
N ARG A 28 -13.37 -6.35 18.44
CA ARG A 28 -13.16 -7.70 17.91
C ARG A 28 -14.33 -8.60 18.26
N ARG A 29 -14.58 -9.60 17.42
CA ARG A 29 -15.51 -10.68 17.77
C ARG A 29 -14.83 -11.63 18.73
N PRO A 30 -15.51 -12.10 19.80
CA PRO A 30 -14.91 -12.98 20.82
C PRO A 30 -14.36 -14.30 20.26
N GLU A 31 -14.93 -14.79 19.15
CA GLU A 31 -14.55 -16.03 18.49
C GLU A 31 -13.32 -15.89 17.59
N ASP A 32 -12.88 -14.67 17.28
CA ASP A 32 -11.73 -14.44 16.40
C ASP A 32 -10.41 -14.48 17.19
N GLN A 33 -9.42 -15.14 16.59
CA GLN A 33 -8.04 -15.06 17.05
C GLN A 33 -7.40 -13.79 16.48
N TYR A 34 -6.89 -12.94 17.35
CA TYR A 34 -6.28 -11.67 16.99
C TYR A 34 -4.80 -11.66 17.35
N SER A 35 -3.96 -11.28 16.41
CA SER A 35 -2.51 -11.21 16.61
C SER A 35 -1.88 -10.03 15.87
N ILE A 36 -0.76 -9.54 16.40
CA ILE A 36 0.08 -8.50 15.81
C ILE A 36 1.45 -9.12 15.57
N LEU A 37 1.86 -9.17 14.31
CA LEU A 37 3.18 -9.62 13.90
C LEU A 37 4.04 -8.40 13.61
N ILE A 38 5.15 -8.25 14.33
CA ILE A 38 6.02 -7.07 14.24
C ILE A 38 7.35 -7.46 13.58
N SER A 39 7.78 -6.66 12.62
CA SER A 39 9.14 -6.72 12.06
C SER A 39 9.82 -5.37 12.19
N ASP A 40 10.90 -5.35 12.96
CA ASP A 40 11.78 -4.19 13.07
C ASP A 40 12.92 -4.27 12.06
N ASP A 41 13.14 -3.19 11.31
CA ASP A 41 14.21 -3.09 10.30
C ASP A 41 15.52 -2.55 10.87
N ALA A 42 15.96 -3.14 12.00
CA ALA A 42 17.18 -2.78 12.71
C ALA A 42 17.20 -1.29 13.11
N SER A 43 16.21 -0.88 13.90
CA SER A 43 16.15 0.45 14.51
C SER A 43 17.35 0.70 15.44
N ASP A 44 17.85 1.94 15.45
CA ASP A 44 18.94 2.40 16.30
C ASP A 44 18.48 3.40 17.39
N ASP A 45 17.15 3.59 17.53
CA ASP A 45 16.47 4.37 18.57
C ASP A 45 15.80 3.46 19.61
N GLY A 46 14.89 3.99 20.43
CA GLY A 46 14.14 3.25 21.47
C GLY A 46 13.07 2.30 20.96
N THR A 47 12.86 2.16 19.63
CA THR A 47 11.81 1.30 19.05
C THR A 47 11.90 -0.15 19.53
N PRO A 48 13.09 -0.84 19.49
CA PRO A 48 13.18 -2.24 19.89
C PRO A 48 12.81 -2.48 21.36
N GLU A 49 13.15 -1.54 22.24
CA GLU A 49 12.80 -1.61 23.67
C GLU A 49 11.29 -1.50 23.87
N ILE A 50 10.64 -0.58 23.17
CA ILE A 50 9.18 -0.37 23.24
C ILE A 50 8.45 -1.63 22.77
N ILE A 51 8.77 -2.15 21.59
CA ILE A 51 8.05 -3.32 21.04
C ILE A 51 8.26 -4.58 21.89
N ARG A 52 9.46 -4.78 22.47
CA ARG A 52 9.70 -5.87 23.42
C ARG A 52 8.89 -5.73 24.70
N GLY A 53 8.79 -4.52 25.26
CA GLY A 53 7.97 -4.26 26.43
C GLY A 53 6.48 -4.52 26.20
N TYR A 54 5.98 -4.28 24.97
CA TYR A 54 4.61 -4.65 24.59
C TYR A 54 4.46 -6.16 24.41
N GLN A 55 5.40 -6.85 23.79
CA GLN A 55 5.38 -8.31 23.67
C GLN A 55 5.37 -8.99 25.04
N GLU A 56 6.17 -8.53 26.00
CA GLU A 56 6.19 -9.06 27.37
C GLU A 56 4.84 -8.89 28.08
N ARG A 57 4.15 -7.76 27.87
CA ARG A 57 2.81 -7.48 28.45
C ARG A 57 1.67 -8.24 27.75
N TYR A 58 1.82 -8.51 26.46
CA TYR A 58 0.80 -9.14 25.61
C TYR A 58 1.33 -10.33 24.80
N PRO A 59 1.94 -11.35 25.44
CA PRO A 59 2.67 -12.43 24.74
C PRO A 59 1.75 -13.34 23.90
N SER A 60 0.44 -13.34 24.18
CA SER A 60 -0.55 -14.09 23.38
C SER A 60 -1.06 -13.34 22.16
N ILE A 61 -0.74 -12.05 22.03
CA ILE A 61 -1.22 -11.18 20.95
C ILE A 61 -0.05 -10.73 20.06
N ILE A 62 1.08 -10.36 20.65
CA ILE A 62 2.21 -9.75 19.95
C ILE A 62 3.32 -10.78 19.74
N THR A 63 3.73 -10.92 18.49
CA THR A 63 4.90 -11.72 18.09
C THR A 63 5.86 -10.84 17.31
N ILE A 64 7.13 -10.83 17.73
CA ILE A 64 8.20 -10.14 16.99
C ILE A 64 8.97 -11.19 16.20
N ILE A 65 9.07 -11.00 14.87
CA ILE A 65 9.89 -11.88 14.04
C ILE A 65 11.38 -11.54 14.23
N PRO A 66 12.30 -12.50 14.01
CA PRO A 66 13.72 -12.27 14.20
C PRO A 66 14.22 -11.02 13.48
N GLU A 67 15.03 -10.23 14.18
CA GLU A 67 15.61 -9.01 13.63
C GLU A 67 16.45 -9.31 12.37
N LYS A 68 16.24 -8.52 11.32
CA LYS A 68 17.02 -8.58 10.11
C LYS A 68 16.88 -7.25 9.37
N LYS A 69 17.98 -6.58 9.09
CA LYS A 69 17.98 -5.36 8.29
C LYS A 69 17.49 -5.66 6.87
N SER A 70 16.36 -5.11 6.52
CA SER A 70 15.72 -5.23 5.21
C SER A 70 16.11 -4.07 4.29
N GLY A 71 16.33 -2.89 4.86
CA GLY A 71 16.81 -1.68 4.19
C GLY A 71 15.72 -0.87 3.49
N SER A 72 14.45 -1.27 3.63
CA SER A 72 13.30 -0.50 3.14
C SER A 72 12.00 -1.00 3.75
N ALA A 73 10.99 -0.12 3.84
CA ALA A 73 9.64 -0.50 4.28
C ALA A 73 9.06 -1.63 3.42
N MET A 74 9.23 -1.56 2.09
CA MET A 74 8.80 -2.63 1.17
C MET A 74 9.37 -3.99 1.56
N ALA A 75 10.69 -4.09 1.73
CA ALA A 75 11.34 -5.36 2.08
C ALA A 75 10.94 -5.85 3.49
N ASN A 76 10.69 -4.93 4.42
CA ASN A 76 10.22 -5.25 5.75
C ASN A 76 8.79 -5.83 5.71
N PHE A 77 7.88 -5.25 4.93
CA PHE A 77 6.55 -5.81 4.72
C PHE A 77 6.56 -7.17 4.00
N LEU A 78 7.45 -7.37 3.02
CA LEU A 78 7.59 -8.68 2.36
C LEU A 78 7.98 -9.80 3.35
N ARG A 79 8.83 -9.48 4.33
CA ARG A 79 9.18 -10.41 5.41
C ARG A 79 7.97 -10.73 6.29
N LEU A 80 7.19 -9.72 6.65
CA LEU A 80 5.95 -9.89 7.42
C LEU A 80 4.94 -10.74 6.66
N MET A 81 4.74 -10.45 5.38
CA MET A 81 3.85 -11.22 4.50
C MET A 81 4.25 -12.70 4.44
N ALA A 82 5.55 -12.98 4.27
CA ALA A 82 6.07 -14.36 4.21
C ALA A 82 5.95 -15.10 5.55
N ALA A 83 5.97 -14.40 6.68
CA ALA A 83 5.83 -14.97 8.02
C ALA A 83 4.36 -15.05 8.50
N SER A 84 3.43 -14.45 7.77
CA SER A 84 2.02 -14.37 8.14
C SER A 84 1.30 -15.71 7.96
N ASP A 85 0.46 -16.04 8.93
CA ASP A 85 -0.42 -17.22 8.92
C ASP A 85 -1.90 -16.85 9.22
N GLY A 86 -2.26 -15.55 9.14
CA GLY A 86 -3.63 -15.06 9.32
C GLY A 86 -4.57 -15.46 8.18
N ASP A 87 -5.86 -15.58 8.45
CA ASP A 87 -6.92 -15.71 7.44
C ASP A 87 -7.22 -14.36 6.79
N VAL A 88 -7.16 -13.28 7.59
CA VAL A 88 -7.23 -11.89 7.17
C VAL A 88 -6.02 -11.14 7.69
N ILE A 89 -5.37 -10.42 6.80
CA ILE A 89 -4.10 -9.75 7.03
C ILE A 89 -4.27 -8.24 6.83
N PHE A 90 -3.97 -7.46 7.86
CA PHE A 90 -3.96 -6.01 7.82
C PHE A 90 -2.52 -5.50 7.73
N PHE A 91 -2.31 -4.42 6.99
CA PHE A 91 -1.02 -3.72 6.90
C PHE A 91 -1.03 -2.48 7.78
N CYS A 92 0.04 -2.27 8.54
CA CYS A 92 0.11 -1.22 9.53
C CYS A 92 1.50 -0.56 9.52
N ASP A 93 1.52 0.77 9.32
CA ASP A 93 2.68 1.59 9.54
C ASP A 93 2.81 1.93 11.03
N GLN A 94 4.01 2.32 11.50
CA GLN A 94 4.32 2.51 12.91
C GLN A 94 3.79 3.81 13.54
N ASP A 95 3.29 4.73 12.73
CA ASP A 95 3.13 6.15 13.06
C ASP A 95 1.69 6.68 12.92
N ASP A 96 0.73 5.83 12.60
CA ASP A 96 -0.67 6.17 12.46
C ASP A 96 -1.47 6.01 13.78
N TRP A 97 -2.79 6.14 13.69
CA TRP A 97 -3.72 5.81 14.76
C TRP A 97 -4.97 5.13 14.17
N TRP A 98 -5.23 3.88 14.54
CA TRP A 98 -6.43 3.17 14.11
C TRP A 98 -7.63 3.51 14.98
N LEU A 99 -8.77 3.83 14.33
CA LEU A 99 -10.03 3.98 15.06
C LEU A 99 -10.52 2.59 15.54
N PRO A 100 -11.23 2.53 16.67
CA PRO A 100 -11.59 1.24 17.31
C PRO A 100 -12.35 0.27 16.39
N GLU A 101 -13.12 0.79 15.44
CA GLU A 101 -13.99 0.05 14.54
C GLU A 101 -13.29 -0.49 13.30
N LYS A 102 -11.99 -0.16 13.08
CA LYS A 102 -11.31 -0.48 11.82
C LYS A 102 -11.33 -1.98 11.52
N VAL A 103 -10.97 -2.81 12.46
CA VAL A 103 -10.92 -4.26 12.24
C VAL A 103 -12.30 -4.81 11.94
N ILE A 104 -13.31 -4.52 12.76
CA ILE A 104 -14.65 -5.11 12.60
C ILE A 104 -15.34 -4.66 11.31
N GLN A 105 -15.27 -3.35 10.97
CA GLN A 105 -15.90 -2.84 9.75
C GLN A 105 -15.19 -3.34 8.48
N THR A 106 -13.87 -3.48 8.52
CA THR A 106 -13.13 -4.04 7.40
C THR A 106 -13.47 -5.52 7.19
N LEU A 107 -13.60 -6.31 8.28
CA LEU A 107 -14.00 -7.72 8.19
C LEU A 107 -15.42 -7.91 7.63
N GLU A 108 -16.35 -7.02 7.97
CA GLU A 108 -17.73 -7.05 7.47
C GLU A 108 -17.85 -6.71 5.97
N ALA A 109 -16.83 -6.06 5.41
CA ALA A 109 -16.81 -5.70 4.00
C ALA A 109 -16.35 -6.84 3.07
N PHE A 110 -15.64 -7.86 3.57
CA PHE A 110 -15.24 -9.00 2.75
C PHE A 110 -16.47 -9.77 2.25
N ASN A 111 -16.52 -10.04 0.95
CA ASN A 111 -17.58 -10.83 0.31
C ASN A 111 -17.26 -12.33 0.30
N SER A 112 -15.97 -12.67 0.20
CA SER A 112 -15.48 -14.05 0.08
C SER A 112 -14.13 -14.22 0.76
N PHE A 113 -13.87 -15.40 1.28
CA PHE A 113 -12.55 -15.81 1.77
C PHE A 113 -11.88 -16.85 0.86
N GLU A 114 -12.56 -17.30 -0.19
CA GLU A 114 -12.07 -18.28 -1.15
C GLU A 114 -11.45 -17.63 -2.39
N LYS A 115 -11.91 -16.42 -2.75
CA LYS A 115 -11.39 -15.63 -3.87
C LYS A 115 -10.47 -14.53 -3.35
N PRO A 116 -9.45 -14.11 -4.13
CA PRO A 116 -8.60 -13.00 -3.73
C PRO A 116 -9.40 -11.71 -3.53
N GLU A 117 -9.38 -11.15 -2.33
CA GLU A 117 -10.03 -9.87 -2.02
C GLU A 117 -9.10 -8.94 -1.24
N LEU A 118 -9.13 -7.67 -1.61
CA LEU A 118 -8.50 -6.56 -0.94
C LEU A 118 -9.58 -5.56 -0.51
N VAL A 119 -9.66 -5.29 0.78
CA VAL A 119 -10.52 -4.26 1.35
C VAL A 119 -9.66 -3.09 1.78
N TYR A 120 -10.08 -1.86 1.48
CA TYR A 120 -9.42 -0.66 1.97
C TYR A 120 -10.43 0.38 2.45
N SER A 121 -10.03 1.17 3.45
CA SER A 121 -10.85 2.25 4.00
C SER A 121 -10.35 3.63 3.59
N ASP A 122 -11.21 4.64 3.78
CA ASP A 122 -10.75 6.02 3.78
C ASP A 122 -9.94 6.33 5.06
N ALA A 123 -9.19 7.44 5.04
CA ALA A 123 -8.40 7.92 6.15
C ALA A 123 -8.71 9.38 6.50
N LEU A 124 -8.56 9.72 7.77
CA LEU A 124 -8.46 11.08 8.26
C LEU A 124 -7.00 11.53 8.15
N ILE A 125 -6.72 12.60 7.44
CA ILE A 125 -5.38 13.20 7.47
C ILE A 125 -5.20 13.96 8.77
N ALA A 126 -4.13 13.69 9.48
CA ALA A 126 -3.83 14.32 10.76
C ALA A 126 -2.39 14.89 10.78
N ASP A 127 -2.18 15.90 11.61
CA ASP A 127 -0.83 16.39 11.92
C ASP A 127 -0.08 15.44 12.86
N GLU A 128 1.14 15.79 13.24
CA GLU A 128 1.99 14.99 14.13
C GLU A 128 1.33 14.72 15.50
N ASN A 129 0.38 15.55 15.94
CA ASN A 129 -0.35 15.42 17.20
C ASN A 129 -1.73 14.76 17.05
N LEU A 130 -2.00 14.10 15.90
CA LEU A 130 -3.28 13.47 15.55
C LEU A 130 -4.48 14.42 15.46
N LYS A 131 -4.24 15.73 15.29
CA LYS A 131 -5.29 16.70 15.00
C LYS A 131 -5.64 16.61 13.51
N THR A 132 -6.90 16.34 13.22
CA THR A 132 -7.42 16.21 11.85
C THR A 132 -7.25 17.50 11.03
N LEU A 133 -6.77 17.36 9.80
CA LEU A 133 -6.55 18.44 8.84
C LEU A 133 -7.67 18.42 7.78
N GLU A 134 -8.71 19.23 7.95
CA GLU A 134 -9.93 19.24 7.09
C GLU A 134 -9.65 19.53 5.59
N ALA A 135 -8.60 20.31 5.28
CA ALA A 135 -8.30 20.71 3.91
C ALA A 135 -7.85 19.57 2.99
N ASP A 136 -7.28 18.48 3.55
CA ASP A 136 -6.71 17.38 2.78
C ASP A 136 -7.67 16.20 2.59
N GLU A 137 -8.78 16.15 3.33
CA GLU A 137 -9.80 15.10 3.22
C GLU A 137 -10.40 15.00 1.80
N ARG A 138 -10.67 16.13 1.15
CA ARG A 138 -11.25 16.16 -0.20
C ARG A 138 -10.30 15.58 -1.27
N ARG A 139 -9.00 15.54 -1.02
CA ARG A 139 -8.01 15.02 -1.96
C ARG A 139 -7.99 13.50 -2.00
N LEU A 140 -8.15 12.83 -0.86
CA LEU A 140 -8.19 11.37 -0.79
C LEU A 140 -9.48 10.80 -1.39
N GLN A 141 -10.63 11.43 -1.14
CA GLN A 141 -11.93 11.00 -1.68
C GLN A 141 -12.04 11.07 -3.21
N THR A 142 -11.23 11.91 -3.86
CA THR A 142 -11.29 12.09 -5.33
C THR A 142 -10.65 10.94 -6.10
N TYR A 143 -9.82 10.13 -5.44
CA TYR A 143 -9.08 9.04 -6.09
C TYR A 143 -9.87 7.72 -6.18
N ASN A 144 -10.88 7.53 -5.34
CA ASN A 144 -11.57 6.25 -5.20
C ASN A 144 -12.67 5.98 -6.24
N ARG A 145 -12.91 6.88 -7.20
CA ARG A 145 -13.96 6.72 -8.21
C ARG A 145 -13.42 6.16 -9.52
N GLY A 146 -13.85 4.94 -9.86
CA GLY A 146 -13.58 4.33 -11.15
C GLY A 146 -12.11 3.94 -11.34
N LEU A 147 -11.56 3.23 -10.35
CA LEU A 147 -10.28 2.54 -10.51
C LEU A 147 -10.41 1.53 -11.65
N THR A 148 -9.37 1.42 -12.44
CA THR A 148 -9.22 0.42 -13.51
C THR A 148 -7.78 -0.03 -13.54
N LEU A 149 -7.52 -1.22 -14.03
CA LEU A 149 -6.17 -1.76 -14.16
C LEU A 149 -5.21 -0.79 -14.86
N GLN A 150 -5.68 -0.11 -15.91
CA GLN A 150 -4.87 0.88 -16.65
C GLN A 150 -4.43 2.06 -15.77
N LYS A 151 -5.32 2.56 -14.92
CA LYS A 151 -4.99 3.65 -13.97
C LYS A 151 -4.03 3.14 -12.88
N LEU A 152 -4.26 1.93 -12.38
CA LEU A 152 -3.42 1.32 -11.36
C LEU A 152 -2.01 0.99 -11.86
N LEU A 153 -1.82 0.74 -13.15
CA LEU A 153 -0.50 0.57 -13.75
C LEU A 153 0.34 1.86 -13.75
N VAL A 154 -0.28 3.04 -13.71
CA VAL A 154 0.43 4.32 -13.75
C VAL A 154 0.52 5.03 -12.41
N GLN A 155 -0.32 4.65 -11.44
CA GLN A 155 -0.36 5.29 -10.12
C GLN A 155 -1.04 4.40 -9.09
N ASN A 156 -0.44 4.27 -7.90
CA ASN A 156 -1.17 3.74 -6.75
C ASN A 156 -2.11 4.81 -6.19
N TYR A 157 -3.34 4.41 -5.89
CA TYR A 157 -4.39 5.25 -5.32
C TYR A 157 -4.80 4.81 -3.92
N ILE A 158 -4.30 3.67 -3.46
CA ILE A 158 -4.68 3.04 -2.19
C ILE A 158 -3.47 3.05 -1.26
N MET A 159 -3.63 3.61 -0.07
CA MET A 159 -2.57 3.68 0.93
C MET A 159 -2.41 2.34 1.64
N GLY A 160 -1.19 1.85 1.79
CA GLY A 160 -0.87 0.57 2.41
C GLY A 160 -1.47 0.40 3.81
N CYS A 161 -1.38 1.42 4.66
CA CYS A 161 -1.92 1.40 6.03
C CYS A 161 -3.46 1.31 6.11
N THR A 162 -4.19 1.47 4.98
CA THR A 162 -5.65 1.32 4.93
C THR A 162 -6.10 -0.07 4.49
N ILE A 163 -5.19 -0.91 4.00
CA ILE A 163 -5.47 -2.18 3.33
C ILE A 163 -5.62 -3.33 4.34
N ALA A 164 -6.57 -4.22 4.03
CA ALA A 164 -6.58 -5.60 4.50
C ALA A 164 -6.79 -6.55 3.32
N VAL A 165 -6.19 -7.73 3.38
CA VAL A 165 -6.33 -8.77 2.36
C VAL A 165 -6.74 -10.10 3.01
N ASN A 166 -7.45 -10.94 2.27
CA ASN A 166 -7.71 -12.31 2.71
C ASN A 166 -6.53 -13.25 2.39
N ARG A 167 -6.52 -14.43 2.97
CA ARG A 167 -5.50 -15.46 2.75
C ARG A 167 -5.36 -15.83 1.28
N ALA A 168 -6.48 -15.97 0.56
CA ALA A 168 -6.47 -16.30 -0.86
C ALA A 168 -5.68 -15.29 -1.71
N LEU A 169 -5.78 -14.00 -1.39
CA LEU A 169 -4.98 -12.97 -2.07
C LEU A 169 -3.50 -13.09 -1.68
N LEU A 170 -3.21 -13.20 -0.39
CA LEU A 170 -1.83 -13.25 0.08
C LEU A 170 -1.09 -14.45 -0.50
N ASP A 171 -1.69 -15.65 -0.47
CA ASP A 171 -1.09 -16.87 -1.03
C ASP A 171 -0.84 -16.74 -2.55
N GLY A 172 -1.75 -16.09 -3.27
CA GLY A 172 -1.58 -15.82 -4.68
C GLY A 172 -0.44 -14.83 -4.99
N VAL A 173 -0.15 -13.93 -4.06
CA VAL A 173 0.93 -12.92 -4.22
C VAL A 173 2.29 -13.45 -3.78
N LEU A 174 2.36 -14.31 -2.75
CA LEU A 174 3.63 -14.76 -2.18
C LEU A 174 4.51 -15.46 -3.22
N ARG A 175 5.75 -14.99 -3.37
CA ARG A 175 6.78 -15.49 -4.29
C ARG A 175 8.17 -15.27 -3.70
N ASP A 176 9.17 -15.94 -4.30
CA ASP A 176 10.57 -15.78 -3.92
C ASP A 176 11.18 -14.47 -4.45
N ASP A 177 10.64 -13.92 -5.54
CA ASP A 177 11.13 -12.69 -6.18
C ASP A 177 9.99 -11.83 -6.72
N TYR A 178 10.20 -10.52 -6.69
CA TYR A 178 9.25 -9.48 -7.11
C TYR A 178 9.93 -8.48 -8.06
N PRO A 179 10.21 -8.87 -9.31
CA PRO A 179 10.98 -8.05 -10.23
C PRO A 179 10.29 -6.72 -10.53
N GLY A 180 10.98 -5.63 -10.25
CA GLY A 180 10.50 -4.28 -10.52
C GLY A 180 9.40 -3.77 -9.60
N MET A 181 9.10 -4.45 -8.49
CA MET A 181 8.13 -3.97 -7.50
C MET A 181 8.58 -2.62 -6.94
N GLU A 182 7.68 -1.63 -6.99
CA GLU A 182 7.89 -0.31 -6.39
C GLU A 182 7.55 -0.32 -4.90
N MET A 183 6.36 -0.87 -4.54
CA MET A 183 5.87 -1.00 -3.17
C MET A 183 4.98 -2.23 -3.05
N HIS A 184 4.99 -2.85 -1.86
CA HIS A 184 4.20 -4.04 -1.55
C HIS A 184 2.68 -3.81 -1.69
N ASP A 185 2.17 -2.69 -1.19
CA ASP A 185 0.76 -2.31 -1.25
C ASP A 185 0.28 -2.15 -2.69
N TRP A 186 1.10 -1.52 -3.54
CA TRP A 186 0.76 -1.36 -4.96
C TRP A 186 0.72 -2.71 -5.69
N TRP A 187 1.62 -3.62 -5.35
CA TRP A 187 1.62 -4.98 -5.91
C TRP A 187 0.38 -5.77 -5.51
N LEU A 188 -0.05 -5.66 -4.24
CA LEU A 188 -1.29 -6.25 -3.74
C LEU A 188 -2.53 -5.71 -4.47
N VAL A 189 -2.58 -4.39 -4.68
CA VAL A 189 -3.66 -3.72 -5.43
C VAL A 189 -3.70 -4.20 -6.88
N LEU A 190 -2.55 -4.30 -7.56
CA LEU A 190 -2.49 -4.83 -8.91
C LEU A 190 -2.95 -6.30 -8.97
N TYR A 191 -2.61 -7.09 -7.96
CA TYR A 191 -3.04 -8.49 -7.89
C TYR A 191 -4.55 -8.60 -7.68
N ALA A 192 -5.11 -7.86 -6.74
CA ALA A 192 -6.54 -7.85 -6.47
C ALA A 192 -7.35 -7.41 -7.70
N GLU A 193 -6.94 -6.36 -8.40
CA GLU A 193 -7.61 -5.88 -9.62
C GLU A 193 -7.50 -6.89 -10.77
N THR A 194 -6.41 -7.66 -10.83
CA THR A 194 -6.17 -8.60 -11.94
C THR A 194 -6.88 -9.93 -11.74
N PHE A 195 -6.95 -10.44 -10.52
CA PHE A 195 -7.35 -11.83 -10.21
C PHE A 195 -8.49 -11.95 -9.19
N GLY A 196 -8.93 -10.84 -8.60
CA GLY A 196 -9.91 -10.85 -7.53
C GLY A 196 -10.79 -9.61 -7.51
N GLU A 197 -10.98 -9.04 -6.33
CA GLU A 197 -11.84 -7.88 -6.11
C GLU A 197 -11.17 -6.86 -5.18
N ILE A 198 -11.39 -5.56 -5.47
CA ILE A 198 -11.03 -4.44 -4.59
C ILE A 198 -12.31 -3.85 -4.03
N ILE A 199 -12.45 -3.84 -2.71
CA ILE A 199 -13.63 -3.39 -2.00
C ILE A 199 -13.31 -2.12 -1.22
N HIS A 200 -14.09 -1.07 -1.44
CA HIS A 200 -13.94 0.22 -0.76
C HIS A 200 -14.91 0.35 0.41
N VAL A 201 -14.37 0.63 1.59
CA VAL A 201 -15.09 1.01 2.80
C VAL A 201 -15.00 2.54 2.93
N PRO A 202 -16.10 3.29 2.72
CA PRO A 202 -16.06 4.75 2.68
C PRO A 202 -15.87 5.40 4.06
N GLU A 203 -15.90 4.61 5.12
CA GLU A 203 -15.63 5.05 6.48
C GLU A 203 -14.14 5.35 6.64
N LYS A 204 -13.87 6.43 7.39
CA LYS A 204 -12.51 6.83 7.74
C LYS A 204 -12.10 6.09 9.00
N LEU A 205 -11.36 5.00 8.83
CA LEU A 205 -11.04 4.05 9.90
C LEU A 205 -9.62 4.21 10.47
N ILE A 206 -8.86 5.19 9.98
CA ILE A 206 -7.49 5.49 10.41
C ILE A 206 -7.24 7.00 10.41
N LYS A 207 -6.49 7.50 11.36
CA LYS A 207 -5.85 8.80 11.31
C LYS A 207 -4.44 8.62 10.73
N TYR A 208 -4.28 9.00 9.47
CA TYR A 208 -3.00 9.00 8.79
C TYR A 208 -2.19 10.20 9.24
N ARG A 209 -1.12 9.94 10.00
CA ARG A 209 -0.28 10.99 10.56
C ARG A 209 0.69 11.53 9.50
N GLN A 210 0.79 12.86 9.43
CA GLN A 210 1.78 13.55 8.59
C GLN A 210 2.87 14.17 9.44
N HIS A 211 4.10 13.78 9.18
CA HIS A 211 5.31 14.35 9.76
C HIS A 211 6.46 14.38 8.73
N SER A 212 7.60 14.97 9.10
CA SER A 212 8.74 15.17 8.19
C SER A 212 9.33 13.87 7.63
N ASP A 213 9.19 12.78 8.38
CA ASP A 213 9.90 11.51 8.16
C ASP A 213 9.05 10.46 7.44
N ASN A 214 7.81 10.79 7.03
CA ASN A 214 6.99 9.89 6.21
C ASN A 214 7.69 9.58 4.87
N GLU A 215 7.81 8.31 4.50
CA GLU A 215 8.35 7.90 3.18
C GLU A 215 7.51 8.46 2.03
N VAL A 216 6.19 8.41 2.17
CA VAL A 216 5.21 8.95 1.21
C VAL A 216 4.24 9.86 1.96
N GLY A 217 4.67 11.09 2.25
CA GLY A 217 3.77 12.09 2.85
C GLY A 217 2.75 12.63 1.84
N ALA A 218 1.60 13.13 2.31
CA ALA A 218 0.68 13.94 1.49
C ALA A 218 1.39 15.26 1.16
N LYS A 219 2.24 15.22 0.14
CA LYS A 219 3.03 16.37 -0.32
C LYS A 219 2.09 17.46 -0.81
N ASP A 220 2.26 18.67 -0.33
CA ASP A 220 1.53 19.84 -0.83
C ASP A 220 1.77 20.00 -2.35
N LEU A 221 0.81 19.49 -3.13
CA LEU A 221 0.84 19.52 -4.60
C LEU A 221 0.89 20.94 -5.18
N LYS A 222 0.68 21.97 -4.36
CA LYS A 222 0.72 23.38 -4.74
C LYS A 222 2.04 24.05 -4.40
N SER A 223 2.94 23.40 -3.66
CA SER A 223 4.22 24.05 -3.33
C SER A 223 5.07 24.19 -4.60
N MET A 224 5.67 25.35 -4.78
CA MET A 224 6.62 25.62 -5.88
C MET A 224 7.77 24.61 -5.87
N LYS A 225 8.16 24.14 -4.69
CA LYS A 225 9.21 23.13 -4.48
C LYS A 225 8.76 21.74 -4.98
N TYR A 226 7.49 21.38 -4.80
CA TYR A 226 6.91 20.15 -5.35
C TYR A 226 6.86 20.23 -6.89
N ILE A 227 6.38 21.36 -7.44
CA ILE A 227 6.31 21.56 -8.89
C ILE A 227 7.71 21.52 -9.51
N SER A 228 8.71 22.19 -8.93
CA SER A 228 10.08 22.21 -9.45
C SER A 228 10.77 20.85 -9.36
N SER A 229 10.56 20.08 -8.29
CA SER A 229 11.09 18.72 -8.16
C SER A 229 10.45 17.74 -9.17
N HIS A 230 9.16 17.93 -9.51
CA HIS A 230 8.44 17.12 -10.50
C HIS A 230 8.66 17.57 -11.95
N LEU A 231 9.35 18.69 -12.20
CA LEU A 231 9.81 19.12 -13.52
C LEU A 231 11.22 18.64 -13.86
N ASN A 232 11.90 17.92 -12.96
CA ASN A 232 13.18 17.30 -13.25
C ASN A 232 12.99 16.15 -14.26
N GLY A 233 13.33 16.40 -15.51
CA GLY A 233 13.12 15.44 -16.60
C GLY A 233 13.87 14.11 -16.43
N LYS A 234 15.00 14.09 -15.70
CA LYS A 234 15.72 12.86 -15.36
C LYS A 234 14.90 12.00 -14.41
N MET A 235 14.42 12.59 -13.30
CA MET A 235 13.59 11.90 -12.30
C MET A 235 12.27 11.42 -12.89
N LEU A 236 11.60 12.23 -13.74
CA LEU A 236 10.36 11.81 -14.42
C LEU A 236 10.59 10.62 -15.36
N ARG A 237 11.71 10.61 -16.08
CA ARG A 237 12.07 9.50 -16.97
C ARG A 237 12.37 8.22 -16.20
N GLU A 238 13.04 8.33 -15.05
CA GLU A 238 13.33 7.24 -14.13
C GLU A 238 12.03 6.68 -13.54
N ASN A 239 11.18 7.52 -12.97
CA ASN A 239 9.87 7.12 -12.43
C ASN A 239 9.00 6.43 -13.50
N CYS A 240 8.97 6.96 -14.73
CA CYS A 240 8.27 6.29 -15.83
C CYS A 240 8.92 4.93 -16.17
N GLY A 241 10.23 4.81 -16.06
CA GLY A 241 10.95 3.55 -16.24
C GLY A 241 10.56 2.50 -15.24
N ASN A 242 10.48 2.90 -13.97
CA ASN A 242 10.09 2.04 -12.86
C ASN A 242 8.67 1.50 -13.04
N LEU A 243 7.71 2.35 -13.44
CA LEU A 243 6.34 1.91 -13.73
C LEU A 243 6.29 0.80 -14.79
N LEU A 244 7.07 0.96 -15.89
CA LEU A 244 7.14 -0.05 -16.94
C LEU A 244 7.84 -1.32 -16.44
N ALA A 245 8.89 -1.18 -15.62
CA ALA A 245 9.58 -2.30 -15.00
C ALA A 245 8.67 -3.09 -14.05
N GLN A 246 7.89 -2.39 -13.20
CA GLN A 246 6.90 -3.01 -12.33
C GLN A 246 5.85 -3.78 -13.13
N ALA A 247 5.27 -3.17 -14.15
CA ALA A 247 4.26 -3.83 -14.98
C ALA A 247 4.83 -5.06 -15.72
N LYS A 248 6.06 -4.96 -16.23
CA LYS A 248 6.76 -6.08 -16.88
C LYS A 248 7.07 -7.20 -15.88
N GLY A 249 7.56 -6.85 -14.69
CA GLY A 249 7.84 -7.80 -13.63
C GLY A 249 6.58 -8.50 -13.14
N PHE A 250 5.51 -7.75 -12.90
CA PHE A 250 4.22 -8.32 -12.54
C PHE A 250 3.70 -9.29 -13.61
N PHE A 251 3.79 -8.89 -14.87
CA PHE A 251 3.43 -9.75 -16.00
C PHE A 251 4.30 -11.01 -16.07
N SER A 252 5.60 -10.92 -15.80
CA SER A 252 6.48 -12.10 -15.78
C SER A 252 6.13 -13.09 -14.67
N CYS A 253 5.57 -12.61 -13.55
CA CYS A 253 5.15 -13.47 -12.43
C CYS A 253 3.79 -14.14 -12.67
N TYR A 254 2.86 -13.46 -13.35
CA TYR A 254 1.45 -13.86 -13.36
C TYR A 254 0.81 -13.90 -14.76
N GLY A 255 1.53 -13.55 -15.82
CA GLY A 255 0.99 -13.38 -17.17
C GLY A 255 0.26 -14.60 -17.73
N ASP A 256 0.74 -15.80 -17.42
CA ASP A 256 0.14 -17.06 -17.86
C ASP A 256 -1.20 -17.37 -17.17
N GLN A 257 -1.50 -16.70 -16.06
CA GLN A 257 -2.73 -16.86 -15.29
C GLN A 257 -3.76 -15.78 -15.63
N MET A 258 -3.37 -14.73 -16.37
CA MET A 258 -4.24 -13.60 -16.71
C MET A 258 -5.26 -13.98 -17.75
N THR A 259 -6.42 -13.28 -17.69
CA THR A 259 -7.32 -13.25 -18.85
C THR A 259 -6.63 -12.64 -20.07
N PRO A 260 -7.01 -13.01 -21.30
CA PRO A 260 -6.45 -12.39 -22.51
C PRO A 260 -6.54 -10.85 -22.50
N GLU A 261 -7.63 -10.29 -21.97
CA GLU A 261 -7.86 -8.85 -21.85
C GLU A 261 -6.83 -8.20 -20.90
N ASN A 262 -6.66 -8.72 -19.67
CA ASN A 262 -5.70 -8.20 -18.73
C ASN A 262 -4.26 -8.34 -19.24
N ALA A 263 -3.94 -9.47 -19.89
CA ALA A 263 -2.63 -9.68 -20.50
C ALA A 263 -2.34 -8.65 -21.61
N GLU A 264 -3.34 -8.27 -22.41
CA GLU A 264 -3.19 -7.23 -23.43
C GLU A 264 -2.98 -5.85 -22.82
N ILE A 265 -3.69 -5.51 -21.73
CA ILE A 265 -3.51 -4.27 -20.98
C ILE A 265 -2.06 -4.17 -20.46
N PHE A 266 -1.56 -5.19 -19.80
CA PHE A 266 -0.17 -5.20 -19.31
C PHE A 266 0.84 -5.07 -20.45
N ARG A 267 0.72 -5.88 -21.52
CA ARG A 267 1.61 -5.82 -22.69
C ARG A 267 1.58 -4.45 -23.36
N GLY A 268 0.37 -3.89 -23.55
CA GLY A 268 0.20 -2.56 -24.11
C GLY A 268 0.92 -1.47 -23.34
N PHE A 269 1.01 -1.62 -22.01
CA PHE A 269 1.66 -0.67 -21.13
C PHE A 269 3.17 -0.86 -21.07
N TYR A 270 3.69 -2.03 -20.69
CA TYR A 270 5.14 -2.18 -20.47
C TYR A 270 5.97 -2.10 -21.77
N THR A 271 5.35 -2.32 -22.94
CA THR A 271 6.02 -2.14 -24.25
C THR A 271 5.95 -0.71 -24.80
N LEU A 272 5.44 0.26 -24.04
CA LEU A 272 5.28 1.64 -24.51
C LEU A 272 6.58 2.24 -25.08
N ARG A 273 7.73 1.97 -24.48
CA ARG A 273 9.03 2.52 -24.96
C ARG A 273 9.55 1.88 -26.24
N GLU A 274 8.98 0.77 -26.67
CA GLU A 274 9.31 0.13 -27.98
C GLU A 274 8.63 0.83 -29.14
N LYS A 275 7.60 1.67 -28.87
CA LYS A 275 6.84 2.42 -29.87
C LYS A 275 7.47 3.78 -30.17
N ASN A 276 7.25 4.30 -31.37
CA ASN A 276 7.59 5.69 -31.67
C ASN A 276 6.76 6.67 -30.81
N LYS A 277 7.21 7.91 -30.66
CA LYS A 277 6.63 8.89 -29.74
C LYS A 277 5.13 9.12 -29.96
N LEU A 278 4.68 9.25 -31.21
CA LEU A 278 3.27 9.50 -31.51
C LEU A 278 2.40 8.29 -31.16
N SER A 279 2.81 7.10 -31.56
CA SER A 279 2.13 5.85 -31.22
C SER A 279 2.05 5.63 -29.71
N ARG A 280 3.12 5.96 -28.98
CA ARG A 280 3.17 5.87 -27.53
C ARG A 280 2.17 6.79 -26.84
N ILE A 281 2.08 8.06 -27.27
CA ILE A 281 1.10 9.02 -26.75
C ILE A 281 -0.32 8.51 -27.06
N MET A 282 -0.58 8.08 -28.28
CA MET A 282 -1.90 7.56 -28.67
C MET A 282 -2.28 6.31 -27.88
N THR A 283 -1.34 5.40 -27.62
CA THR A 283 -1.60 4.21 -26.78
C THR A 283 -1.97 4.61 -25.37
N GLN A 284 -1.29 5.58 -24.76
CA GLN A 284 -1.60 6.05 -23.40
C GLN A 284 -2.99 6.70 -23.33
N LEU A 285 -3.32 7.57 -24.28
CA LEU A 285 -4.60 8.27 -24.32
C LEU A 285 -5.78 7.31 -24.59
N LYS A 286 -5.68 6.46 -25.60
CA LYS A 286 -6.75 5.51 -25.97
C LYS A 286 -6.88 4.36 -24.98
N GLY A 287 -5.75 3.91 -24.41
CA GLY A 287 -5.72 2.82 -23.45
C GLY A 287 -6.07 3.23 -22.02
N GLY A 288 -6.25 4.52 -21.75
CA GLY A 288 -6.60 4.99 -20.39
C GLY A 288 -5.45 4.95 -19.37
N TYR A 289 -4.19 4.80 -19.81
CA TYR A 289 -3.01 4.81 -18.93
C TYR A 289 -2.63 6.23 -18.54
N LEU A 290 -3.47 6.89 -17.74
CA LEU A 290 -3.30 8.30 -17.40
C LEU A 290 -3.29 8.52 -15.89
N LYS A 291 -2.32 9.31 -15.42
CA LYS A 291 -2.23 9.74 -14.02
C LYS A 291 -3.38 10.68 -13.65
N SER A 292 -3.58 10.89 -12.35
CA SER A 292 -4.74 11.58 -11.78
C SER A 292 -4.84 13.08 -12.07
N THR A 293 -3.73 13.78 -12.40
CA THR A 293 -3.74 15.23 -12.59
C THR A 293 -3.15 15.63 -13.93
N ALA A 294 -3.64 16.73 -14.53
CA ALA A 294 -3.19 17.22 -15.84
C ALA A 294 -1.65 17.41 -15.90
N VAL A 295 -1.06 17.99 -14.85
CA VAL A 295 0.40 18.19 -14.77
C VAL A 295 1.17 16.86 -14.81
N ARG A 296 0.69 15.86 -14.06
CA ARG A 296 1.30 14.51 -14.04
C ARG A 296 1.09 13.79 -15.38
N VAL A 297 -0.07 13.98 -16.03
CA VAL A 297 -0.33 13.44 -17.37
C VAL A 297 0.62 14.03 -18.41
N ILE A 298 0.82 15.36 -18.42
CA ILE A 298 1.76 16.01 -19.35
C ILE A 298 3.18 15.46 -19.14
N GLY A 299 3.67 15.41 -17.91
CA GLY A 299 4.96 14.81 -17.61
C GLY A 299 5.07 13.35 -18.06
N GLN A 300 4.04 12.56 -17.83
CA GLN A 300 3.95 11.17 -18.27
C GLN A 300 4.05 11.05 -19.81
N LEU A 301 3.23 11.80 -20.55
CA LEU A 301 3.22 11.74 -22.03
C LEU A 301 4.55 12.16 -22.67
N ILE A 302 5.32 13.03 -21.97
CA ILE A 302 6.64 13.46 -22.45
C ILE A 302 7.71 12.40 -22.20
N TYR A 303 7.74 11.78 -21.01
CA TYR A 303 8.85 10.99 -20.51
C TYR A 303 8.63 9.47 -20.49
N MET A 304 7.38 8.99 -20.54
CA MET A 304 7.04 7.57 -20.71
C MET A 304 7.39 7.11 -22.13
#